data_a36f7f42c5cfd85b48a8729edbab7ab6
#
_entry.id   a36f7f42c5cfd85b48a8729edbab7ab6
#
_cell.length_a   1.000
_cell.length_b   1.000
_cell.length_c   1.000
_cell.angle_alpha   90.00
_cell.angle_beta   90.00
_cell.angle_gamma   90.00
#
_symmetry.space_group_name_H-M   'P 1'
#
loop_
_entity.id
_entity.type
_entity.pdbx_description
1 polymer ?
#
loop_
_entity_poly.entity_id
_entity_poly.type
_entity_poly.pdbx_seq_one_letter_code
_entity_poly.pdbx_strand_id
1 'polypeptide(L)'
;MELTGKVLETKKESGTTQAGRDWVRFDVLVNHIEGDYPKNAELSFNGEKFAPVMGTEGKVITAQFDINTRTVAGKRYTRLDAYRYKFDK
;
A
#
# COMPACT_ATOMS: atom_id res chain seq x y z
N MET A 1 -7.67 8.90 5.57
CA MET A 1 -6.45 9.04 6.39
C MET A 1 -5.26 9.26 5.47
N GLU A 2 -4.21 9.85 5.98
CA GLU A 2 -3.05 10.20 5.17
C GLU A 2 -1.77 9.79 5.88
N LEU A 3 -0.78 9.33 5.11
CA LEU A 3 0.50 8.87 5.60
C LEU A 3 1.60 9.43 4.71
N THR A 4 2.67 9.96 5.32
CA THR A 4 3.86 10.40 4.61
C THR A 4 5.07 9.63 5.15
N GLY A 5 5.88 9.09 4.27
CA GLY A 5 7.07 8.38 4.68
C GLY A 5 7.93 7.98 3.50
N LYS A 6 9.07 7.36 3.81
CA LYS A 6 10.03 6.92 2.81
C LYS A 6 9.69 5.50 2.36
N VAL A 7 9.64 5.28 1.05
CA VAL A 7 9.39 3.97 0.49
C VAL A 7 10.61 3.08 0.71
N LEU A 8 10.40 1.97 1.41
CA LEU A 8 11.46 1.00 1.68
C LEU A 8 11.45 -0.13 0.67
N GLU A 9 10.27 -0.59 0.26
CA GLU A 9 10.13 -1.75 -0.59
C GLU A 9 8.84 -1.68 -1.37
N THR A 10 8.88 -2.15 -2.62
CA THR A 10 7.69 -2.24 -3.46
C THR A 10 7.53 -3.66 -3.97
N LYS A 11 6.28 -4.11 -4.10
CA LYS A 11 5.97 -5.47 -4.51
C LYS A 11 4.72 -5.47 -5.37
N LYS A 12 4.72 -6.28 -6.43
CA LYS A 12 3.56 -6.45 -7.29
C LYS A 12 3.00 -7.85 -7.13
N GLU A 13 1.70 -7.96 -6.95
CA GLU A 13 1.00 -9.23 -6.97
C GLU A 13 -0.11 -9.15 -8.01
N SER A 14 -0.36 -10.26 -8.68
CA SER A 14 -1.42 -10.34 -9.68
C SER A 14 -2.00 -11.74 -9.68
N GLY A 15 -3.19 -11.87 -10.24
CA GLY A 15 -3.86 -13.14 -10.34
C GLY A 15 -5.13 -13.03 -11.16
N THR A 16 -5.86 -14.14 -11.23
CA THR A 16 -7.13 -14.21 -11.92
C THR A 16 -8.16 -14.77 -10.96
N THR A 17 -9.31 -14.12 -10.85
CA THR A 17 -10.39 -14.60 -10.00
C THR A 17 -11.08 -15.81 -10.65
N GLN A 18 -11.89 -16.53 -9.87
CA GLN A 18 -12.66 -17.65 -10.40
C GLN A 18 -13.63 -17.23 -11.51
N ALA A 19 -14.04 -15.97 -11.50
CA ALA A 19 -14.91 -15.42 -12.55
C ALA A 19 -14.14 -15.01 -13.81
N GLY A 20 -12.82 -15.28 -13.88
CA GLY A 20 -12.00 -14.97 -15.04
C GLY A 20 -11.52 -13.53 -15.11
N ARG A 21 -11.63 -12.77 -14.03
CA ARG A 21 -11.17 -11.39 -14.00
C ARG A 21 -9.74 -11.32 -13.50
N ASP A 22 -8.91 -10.61 -14.24
CA ASP A 22 -7.53 -10.35 -13.82
C ASP A 22 -7.51 -9.21 -12.80
N TRP A 23 -6.62 -9.35 -11.81
CA TRP A 23 -6.41 -8.31 -10.84
C TRP A 23 -4.93 -8.08 -10.63
N VAL A 24 -4.59 -6.88 -10.21
CA VAL A 24 -3.23 -6.51 -9.85
C VAL A 24 -3.26 -5.66 -8.60
N ARG A 25 -2.28 -5.88 -7.73
CA ARG A 25 -2.12 -5.11 -6.50
C ARG A 25 -0.65 -4.75 -6.35
N PHE A 26 -0.41 -3.52 -5.92
CA PHE A 26 0.93 -3.05 -5.62
C PHE A 26 1.01 -2.77 -4.13
N ASP A 27 1.92 -3.45 -3.45
CA ASP A 27 2.15 -3.28 -2.03
C ASP A 27 3.40 -2.44 -1.83
N VAL A 28 3.28 -1.38 -1.06
CA VAL A 28 4.38 -0.44 -0.81
C VAL A 28 4.63 -0.39 0.69
N LEU A 29 5.84 -0.78 1.09
CA LEU A 29 6.26 -0.69 2.48
C LEU A 29 6.88 0.69 2.71
N VAL A 30 6.29 1.44 3.62
CA VAL A 30 6.68 2.82 3.89
C VAL A 30 7.20 2.94 5.32
N ASN A 31 8.34 3.59 5.49
CA ASN A 31 8.84 3.94 6.81
C ASN A 31 8.25 5.29 7.20
N HIS A 32 7.28 5.25 8.09
CA HIS A 32 6.59 6.43 8.59
C HIS A 32 7.23 6.83 9.92
N ILE A 33 7.86 8.00 9.93
CA ILE A 33 8.50 8.52 11.12
C ILE A 33 7.57 9.54 11.77
N GLU A 34 7.09 9.20 12.96
CA GLU A 34 6.22 10.08 13.74
C GLU A 34 6.66 10.01 15.19
N GLY A 35 6.99 11.16 15.77
CA GLY A 35 7.50 11.19 17.12
C GLY A 35 8.88 10.54 17.22
N ASP A 36 9.14 9.87 18.33
CA ASP A 36 10.43 9.28 18.61
C ASP A 36 10.60 7.87 18.07
N TYR A 37 9.53 7.27 17.52
CA TYR A 37 9.52 5.88 17.11
C TYR A 37 9.13 5.74 15.66
N PRO A 38 10.08 5.38 14.77
CA PRO A 38 9.76 5.07 13.39
C PRO A 38 8.87 3.83 13.30
N LYS A 39 7.90 3.87 12.41
CA LYS A 39 7.00 2.75 12.17
C LYS A 39 6.96 2.42 10.69
N ASN A 40 6.81 1.14 10.40
CA ASN A 40 6.61 0.69 9.03
C ASN A 40 5.14 0.39 8.81
N ALA A 41 4.64 0.82 7.67
CA ALA A 41 3.27 0.55 7.26
C ALA A 41 3.27 0.06 5.81
N GLU A 42 2.43 -0.93 5.53
CA GLU A 42 2.27 -1.43 4.17
C GLU A 42 0.98 -0.88 3.59
N LEU A 43 1.11 -0.20 2.45
CA LEU A 43 -0.03 0.35 1.72
C LEU A 43 -0.32 -0.55 0.52
N SER A 44 -1.60 -0.84 0.30
CA SER A 44 -2.04 -1.64 -0.83
C SER A 44 -2.71 -0.73 -1.87
N PHE A 45 -2.22 -0.77 -3.10
CA PHE A 45 -2.78 -0.05 -4.24
C PHE A 45 -3.37 -1.06 -5.21
N ASN A 46 -4.68 -0.98 -5.45
CA ASN A 46 -5.36 -1.91 -6.33
C ASN A 46 -5.57 -1.31 -7.71
N GLY A 47 -5.11 -2.01 -8.75
CA GLY A 47 -5.34 -1.63 -10.15
C GLY A 47 -4.09 -1.16 -10.87
N GLU A 48 -4.09 -1.32 -12.19
CA GLU A 48 -2.96 -0.96 -13.07
C GLU A 48 -2.63 0.53 -13.03
N LYS A 49 -3.58 1.38 -12.68
CA LYS A 49 -3.34 2.83 -12.60
C LYS A 49 -2.28 3.18 -11.55
N PHE A 50 -2.00 2.27 -10.63
CA PHE A 50 -0.98 2.47 -9.60
C PHE A 50 0.39 1.88 -9.95
N ALA A 51 0.56 1.38 -11.17
CA ALA A 51 1.84 0.83 -11.61
C ALA A 51 3.05 1.74 -11.36
N PRO A 52 2.93 3.08 -11.48
CA PRO A 52 4.08 3.96 -11.23
C PRO A 52 4.63 3.92 -9.80
N VAL A 53 3.93 3.31 -8.83
CA VAL A 53 4.48 3.19 -7.46
C VAL A 53 5.61 2.16 -7.39
N MET A 54 5.71 1.26 -8.37
CA MET A 54 6.78 0.26 -8.40
C MET A 54 8.14 0.91 -8.68
N GLY A 55 9.16 0.41 -7.98
CA GLY A 55 10.52 0.89 -8.20
C GLY A 55 10.82 2.26 -7.59
N THR A 56 10.00 2.71 -6.65
CA THR A 56 10.15 4.04 -6.05
C THR A 56 10.87 4.00 -4.70
N GLU A 57 11.59 2.93 -4.41
CA GLU A 57 12.35 2.80 -3.16
C GLU A 57 13.26 4.01 -2.95
N GLY A 58 13.27 4.54 -1.75
CA GLY A 58 14.06 5.72 -1.40
C GLY A 58 13.36 7.05 -1.61
N LYS A 59 12.21 7.05 -2.29
CA LYS A 59 11.42 8.28 -2.46
C LYS A 59 10.47 8.48 -1.29
N VAL A 60 10.09 9.73 -1.04
CA VAL A 60 9.09 10.04 -0.03
C VAL A 60 7.73 10.09 -0.69
N ILE A 61 6.79 9.32 -0.15
CA ILE A 61 5.44 9.24 -0.66
C ILE A 61 4.47 9.80 0.38
N THR A 62 3.44 10.51 -0.08
CA THR A 62 2.28 10.88 0.72
C THR A 62 1.09 10.19 0.10
N ALA A 63 0.42 9.36 0.87
CA ALA A 63 -0.71 8.58 0.38
C ALA A 63 -1.93 8.75 1.25
N GLN A 64 -3.10 8.79 0.62
CA GLN A 64 -4.38 8.75 1.32
C GLN A 64 -4.91 7.32 1.24
N PHE A 65 -5.43 6.83 2.36
CA PHE A 65 -5.84 5.43 2.46
C PHE A 65 -7.03 5.27 3.40
N ASP A 66 -7.71 4.13 3.24
CA ASP A 66 -8.75 3.67 4.15
C ASP A 66 -8.24 2.46 4.90
N ILE A 67 -8.69 2.32 6.14
CA ILE A 67 -8.35 1.15 6.95
C ILE A 67 -9.51 0.17 6.85
N ASN A 68 -9.24 -1.03 6.35
CA ASN A 68 -10.22 -2.10 6.21
C ASN A 68 -9.81 -3.27 7.07
N THR A 69 -10.72 -3.73 7.93
CA THR A 69 -10.50 -4.90 8.76
C THR A 69 -11.49 -5.98 8.35
N ARG A 70 -10.96 -7.18 8.12
CA ARG A 70 -11.78 -8.35 7.75
C ARG A 70 -11.54 -9.46 8.76
N THR A 71 -12.62 -10.15 9.12
CA THR A 71 -12.55 -11.33 9.97
C THR A 71 -12.78 -12.57 9.10
N VAL A 72 -11.80 -13.48 9.09
CA VAL A 72 -11.89 -14.72 8.33
C VAL A 72 -11.44 -15.86 9.26
N ALA A 73 -12.31 -16.86 9.45
CA ALA A 73 -12.02 -18.02 10.29
C ALA A 73 -11.54 -17.65 11.69
N GLY A 74 -12.13 -16.61 12.28
CA GLY A 74 -11.79 -16.16 13.62
C GLY A 74 -10.56 -15.29 13.72
N LYS A 75 -9.88 -15.04 12.59
CA LYS A 75 -8.72 -14.15 12.54
C LYS A 75 -9.07 -12.82 11.91
N ARG A 76 -8.48 -11.76 12.42
CA ARG A 76 -8.68 -10.41 11.89
C ARG A 76 -7.49 -10.00 11.05
N TYR A 77 -7.78 -9.49 9.87
CA TYR A 77 -6.77 -8.97 8.95
C TYR A 77 -7.07 -7.50 8.69
N THR A 78 -6.07 -6.65 8.89
CA THR A 78 -6.20 -5.22 8.65
C THR A 78 -5.38 -4.86 7.42
N ARG A 79 -6.00 -4.12 6.50
CA ARG A 79 -5.37 -3.65 5.28
C ARG A 79 -5.52 -2.13 5.17
N LEU A 80 -4.46 -1.49 4.73
CA LEU A 80 -4.48 -0.07 4.40
C LEU A 80 -4.63 0.05 2.90
N ASP A 81 -5.83 0.34 2.42
CA ASP A 81 -6.13 0.45 1.00
C ASP A 81 -5.94 1.89 0.55
N ALA A 82 -4.86 2.15 -0.18
CA ALA A 82 -4.55 3.46 -0.67
C ALA A 82 -5.28 3.75 -1.97
N TYR A 83 -5.81 4.95 -2.11
CA TYR A 83 -6.55 5.35 -3.28
C TYR A 83 -5.99 6.60 -3.95
N ARG A 84 -5.03 7.27 -3.32
CA ARG A 84 -4.43 8.48 -3.86
C ARG A 84 -3.01 8.64 -3.30
N TYR A 85 -2.10 9.11 -4.13
CA TYR A 85 -0.72 9.30 -3.69
C TYR A 85 -0.03 10.42 -4.48
N LYS A 86 1.05 10.93 -3.90
CA LYS A 86 2.00 11.82 -4.57
C LYS A 86 3.39 11.58 -4.00
N PHE A 87 4.40 11.90 -4.79
CA PHE A 87 5.79 11.80 -4.35
C PHE A 87 6.36 13.20 -4.15
N ASP A 88 7.16 13.35 -3.10
CA ASP A 88 7.95 14.55 -2.92
C ASP A 88 9.17 14.47 -3.85
N LYS A 89 9.58 15.63 -4.33
CA LYS A 89 10.73 15.72 -5.22
C LYS A 89 12.04 15.44 -4.52
#